data_644cbeafb6d894a1e537e16ec4176350
#
_entry.id   644cbeafb6d894a1e537e16ec4176350
#
_cell.length_a   1.000
_cell.length_b   1.000
_cell.length_c   1.000
_cell.angle_alpha   90.00
_cell.angle_beta   90.00
_cell.angle_gamma   90.00
#
_symmetry.space_group_name_H-M   'P 1'
#
loop_
_entity.id
_entity.type
_entity.pdbx_description
1 polymer ?
#
loop_
_entity_poly.entity_id
_entity_poly.type
_entity_poly.pdbx_seq_one_letter_code
_entity_poly.pdbx_strand_id
1 'polypeptide(L)'
;GESELAGKSFFNTDENFKPAEFMHFCSQLLKKEPKEKGQAPAMIVFCAFDQQMYLIELAKRYGLNNYINLVFRKNFSAQVLKANMKIVGNCEYGLLLYREKLPKFNNNGKMIFNCIDWERDDPNEYDKIHPTQKPVKLLKKLIEIFTDEGEVVIDPCAGSGSTLVAATELNR
;
A
#
# COMPACT_ATOMS: atom_id res chain seq x y z
N GLY A 1 -4.36 -27.52 15.26
CA GLY A 1 -4.84 -27.77 13.91
C GLY A 1 -4.43 -26.63 13.02
N GLU A 2 -3.76 -26.92 11.92
CA GLU A 2 -3.58 -25.94 10.86
C GLU A 2 -4.95 -25.57 10.35
N SER A 3 -5.25 -24.29 10.20
CA SER A 3 -6.51 -23.87 9.60
C SER A 3 -6.52 -24.37 8.15
N GLU A 4 -7.64 -24.92 7.68
CA GLU A 4 -7.79 -25.37 6.27
C GLU A 4 -7.50 -24.28 5.23
N LEU A 5 -7.36 -23.04 5.67
CA LEU A 5 -7.04 -21.87 4.86
C LEU A 5 -5.54 -21.56 4.82
N ALA A 6 -4.73 -22.18 5.69
CA ALA A 6 -3.28 -21.99 5.67
C ALA A 6 -2.71 -22.67 4.42
N GLY A 7 -2.16 -21.90 3.51
CA GLY A 7 -1.55 -22.37 2.27
C GLY A 7 -2.47 -22.40 1.03
N LYS A 8 -3.73 -21.96 1.13
CA LYS A 8 -4.56 -21.75 -0.07
C LYS A 8 -4.33 -20.35 -0.62
N SER A 9 -3.84 -20.26 -1.84
CA SER A 9 -3.91 -19.02 -2.64
C SER A 9 -5.39 -18.66 -2.83
N PHE A 10 -5.79 -17.45 -2.43
CA PHE A 10 -7.15 -16.96 -2.64
C PHE A 10 -7.43 -16.59 -4.11
N PHE A 11 -6.39 -16.52 -4.94
CA PHE A 11 -6.48 -16.19 -6.35
C PHE A 11 -5.50 -17.03 -7.17
N ASN A 12 -5.97 -17.61 -8.26
CA ASN A 12 -5.10 -18.28 -9.25
C ASN A 12 -4.05 -17.34 -9.86
N THR A 13 -4.22 -16.03 -9.70
CA THR A 13 -3.29 -14.99 -10.17
C THR A 13 -2.05 -14.85 -9.30
N ASP A 14 -2.07 -15.28 -8.03
CA ASP A 14 -0.92 -15.15 -7.13
C ASP A 14 0.25 -16.04 -7.55
N GLU A 15 -0.04 -17.20 -8.11
CA GLU A 15 1.00 -18.13 -8.61
C GLU A 15 1.72 -17.60 -9.86
N ASN A 16 1.07 -16.75 -10.64
CA ASN A 16 1.61 -16.16 -11.87
C ASN A 16 2.08 -14.71 -11.70
N PHE A 17 2.02 -14.17 -10.49
CA PHE A 17 2.45 -12.80 -10.24
C PHE A 17 3.97 -12.67 -10.35
N LYS A 18 4.43 -11.80 -11.27
CA LYS A 18 5.84 -11.53 -11.53
C LYS A 18 6.22 -10.14 -11.02
N PRO A 19 6.87 -10.05 -9.84
CA PRO A 19 7.19 -8.76 -9.21
C PRO A 19 8.00 -7.82 -10.11
N ALA A 20 8.93 -8.36 -10.92
CA ALA A 20 9.75 -7.55 -11.81
C ALA A 20 8.92 -6.90 -12.94
N GLU A 21 8.03 -7.65 -13.57
CA GLU A 21 7.12 -7.12 -14.60
C GLU A 21 6.16 -6.09 -14.01
N PHE A 22 5.62 -6.36 -12.82
CA PHE A 22 4.77 -5.44 -12.10
C PHE A 22 5.50 -4.12 -11.78
N MET A 23 6.71 -4.20 -11.23
CA MET A 23 7.49 -3.01 -10.89
C MET A 23 7.83 -2.19 -12.14
N HIS A 24 8.21 -2.86 -13.24
CA HIS A 24 8.45 -2.20 -14.52
C HIS A 24 7.19 -1.46 -15.00
N PHE A 25 6.07 -2.15 -15.05
CA PHE A 25 4.80 -1.58 -15.48
C PHE A 25 4.41 -0.36 -14.62
N CYS A 26 4.42 -0.49 -13.30
CA CYS A 26 4.07 0.61 -12.40
C CYS A 26 5.02 1.79 -12.52
N SER A 27 6.32 1.56 -12.71
CA SER A 27 7.30 2.64 -12.90
C SER A 27 7.02 3.48 -14.16
N GLN A 28 6.44 2.88 -15.20
CA GLN A 28 6.04 3.58 -16.41
C GLN A 28 4.76 4.41 -16.25
N LEU A 29 3.88 4.04 -15.30
CA LEU A 29 2.65 4.78 -15.01
C LEU A 29 2.89 6.09 -14.27
N LEU A 30 4.02 6.20 -13.56
CA LEU A 30 4.35 7.41 -12.83
C LEU A 30 4.70 8.55 -13.80
N LYS A 31 4.02 9.68 -13.67
CA LYS A 31 4.33 10.89 -14.44
C LYS A 31 5.80 11.29 -14.27
N LYS A 32 6.34 12.06 -15.21
CA LYS A 32 7.69 12.62 -15.10
C LYS A 32 7.79 13.50 -13.86
N GLU A 33 8.97 13.50 -13.25
CA GLU A 33 9.24 14.38 -12.11
C GLU A 33 9.17 15.86 -12.54
N PRO A 34 8.34 16.67 -11.87
CA PRO A 34 8.24 18.09 -12.16
C PRO A 34 9.52 18.83 -11.76
N LYS A 35 9.71 20.05 -12.24
CA LYS A 35 10.86 20.88 -11.85
C LYS A 35 10.81 21.29 -10.39
N GLU A 36 9.61 21.52 -9.87
CA GLU A 36 9.36 21.94 -8.49
C GLU A 36 9.64 20.82 -7.49
N LYS A 37 10.22 21.18 -6.35
CA LYS A 37 10.46 20.24 -5.24
C LYS A 37 9.14 19.90 -4.54
N GLY A 38 9.02 18.69 -4.03
CA GLY A 38 7.86 18.26 -3.28
C GLY A 38 6.58 18.10 -4.12
N GLN A 39 6.74 17.87 -5.43
CA GLN A 39 5.65 17.67 -6.38
C GLN A 39 5.79 16.39 -7.19
N ALA A 40 6.79 15.55 -6.88
CA ALA A 40 7.02 14.31 -7.60
C ALA A 40 5.92 13.27 -7.29
N PRO A 41 5.63 12.37 -8.23
CA PRO A 41 4.77 11.23 -7.96
C PRO A 41 5.46 10.21 -7.07
N ALA A 42 4.67 9.42 -6.36
CA ALA A 42 5.14 8.30 -5.56
C ALA A 42 4.33 7.05 -5.84
N MET A 43 4.87 5.92 -5.47
CA MET A 43 4.23 4.62 -5.52
C MET A 43 4.20 4.02 -4.11
N ILE A 44 3.05 3.55 -3.66
CA ILE A 44 2.93 2.79 -2.41
C ILE A 44 2.66 1.34 -2.78
N VAL A 45 3.50 0.44 -2.29
CA VAL A 45 3.36 -1.01 -2.47
C VAL A 45 3.12 -1.66 -1.12
N PHE A 46 1.96 -2.27 -0.96
CA PHE A 46 1.71 -3.16 0.18
C PHE A 46 2.39 -4.50 -0.06
N CYS A 47 3.09 -5.00 0.92
CA CYS A 47 3.89 -6.22 0.79
C CYS A 47 4.04 -6.95 2.12
N ALA A 48 4.44 -8.21 2.08
CA ALA A 48 4.85 -8.94 3.25
C ALA A 48 6.22 -8.44 3.75
N PHE A 49 6.51 -8.67 5.03
CA PHE A 49 7.75 -8.24 5.66
C PHE A 49 9.00 -8.76 4.94
N ASP A 50 9.01 -10.02 4.58
CA ASP A 50 10.14 -10.69 3.92
C ASP A 50 10.31 -10.31 2.43
N GLN A 51 9.30 -9.68 1.83
CA GLN A 51 9.36 -9.20 0.44
C GLN A 51 10.01 -7.81 0.30
N GLN A 52 10.14 -7.05 1.38
CA GLN A 52 10.54 -5.65 1.31
C GLN A 52 11.89 -5.45 0.64
N MET A 53 12.91 -6.21 1.04
CA MET A 53 14.27 -6.05 0.49
C MET A 53 14.31 -6.36 -1.01
N TYR A 54 13.62 -7.39 -1.43
CA TYR A 54 13.52 -7.75 -2.85
C TYR A 54 12.83 -6.66 -3.66
N LEU A 55 11.73 -6.12 -3.16
CA LEU A 55 11.00 -5.03 -3.83
C LEU A 55 11.82 -3.74 -3.90
N ILE A 56 12.60 -3.42 -2.88
CA ILE A 56 13.52 -2.28 -2.90
C ILE A 56 14.56 -2.45 -4.00
N GLU A 57 15.18 -3.61 -4.12
CA GLU A 57 16.16 -3.88 -5.17
C GLU A 57 15.54 -3.82 -6.58
N LEU A 58 14.33 -4.36 -6.75
CA LEU A 58 13.60 -4.22 -8.00
C LEU A 58 13.27 -2.77 -8.32
N ALA A 59 12.78 -2.00 -7.34
CA ALA A 59 12.45 -0.60 -7.52
C ALA A 59 13.64 0.21 -8.03
N LYS A 60 14.83 0.00 -7.46
CA LYS A 60 16.08 0.64 -7.91
C LYS A 60 16.40 0.31 -9.36
N ARG A 61 16.19 -0.93 -9.81
CA ARG A 61 16.43 -1.33 -11.21
C ARG A 61 15.58 -0.54 -12.21
N TYR A 62 14.42 -0.06 -11.77
CA TYR A 62 13.49 0.74 -12.57
C TYR A 62 13.50 2.23 -12.22
N GLY A 63 14.55 2.70 -11.56
CA GLY A 63 14.79 4.11 -11.29
C GLY A 63 14.05 4.69 -10.07
N LEU A 64 13.38 3.84 -9.26
CA LEU A 64 12.80 4.24 -7.98
C LEU A 64 13.86 4.04 -6.88
N ASN A 65 14.78 5.01 -6.78
CA ASN A 65 16.01 4.87 -5.99
C ASN A 65 15.83 5.14 -4.50
N ASN A 66 14.71 5.73 -4.13
CA ASN A 66 14.42 6.11 -2.75
C ASN A 66 13.19 5.37 -2.21
N TYR A 67 13.24 5.06 -0.93
CA TYR A 67 12.14 4.37 -0.26
C TYR A 67 11.97 4.82 1.18
N ILE A 68 10.75 4.67 1.68
CA ILE A 68 10.41 4.75 3.11
C ILE A 68 9.59 3.51 3.44
N ASN A 69 9.95 2.80 4.49
CA ASN A 69 9.14 1.69 4.98
C ASN A 69 7.90 2.23 5.72
N LEU A 70 6.78 1.60 5.46
CA LEU A 70 5.51 1.89 6.13
C LEU A 70 5.08 0.65 6.91
N VAL A 71 4.60 0.87 8.12
CA VAL A 71 4.00 -0.17 8.96
C VAL A 71 2.56 0.23 9.23
N PHE A 72 1.64 -0.68 9.00
CA PHE A 72 0.22 -0.48 9.25
C PHE A 72 -0.18 -1.33 10.45
N ARG A 73 -0.47 -0.70 11.57
CA ARG A 73 -0.79 -1.35 12.82
C ARG A 73 -2.29 -1.55 12.97
N LYS A 74 -2.72 -2.80 13.03
CA LYS A 74 -4.11 -3.17 13.29
C LYS A 74 -4.39 -3.16 14.80
N ASN A 75 -5.55 -2.71 15.21
CA ASN A 75 -6.03 -2.80 16.59
C ASN A 75 -6.68 -4.15 16.91
N PHE A 76 -6.53 -5.12 16.02
CA PHE A 76 -7.06 -6.48 16.15
C PHE A 76 -6.02 -7.50 15.67
N SER A 77 -6.11 -8.73 16.19
CA SER A 77 -5.28 -9.83 15.72
C SER A 77 -5.73 -10.29 14.34
N ALA A 78 -4.80 -10.35 13.41
CA ALA A 78 -5.08 -10.69 12.03
C ALA A 78 -4.51 -12.05 11.62
N GLN A 79 -3.40 -12.47 12.19
CA GLN A 79 -2.69 -13.69 11.78
C GLN A 79 -1.95 -14.33 12.95
N VAL A 80 -2.06 -15.64 13.08
CA VAL A 80 -1.20 -16.41 13.99
C VAL A 80 0.15 -16.62 13.32
N LEU A 81 1.20 -16.04 13.90
CA LEU A 81 2.57 -16.18 13.42
C LEU A 81 3.22 -17.45 13.95
N LYS A 82 3.00 -17.77 15.22
CA LYS A 82 3.50 -18.99 15.86
C LYS A 82 2.54 -19.47 16.95
N ALA A 83 1.73 -20.45 16.64
CA ALA A 83 0.67 -20.94 17.54
C ALA A 83 1.19 -21.42 18.90
N ASN A 84 2.25 -22.25 18.91
CA ASN A 84 2.82 -22.82 20.14
C ASN A 84 3.41 -21.76 21.08
N MET A 85 3.85 -20.62 20.53
CA MET A 85 4.37 -19.48 21.29
C MET A 85 3.28 -18.42 21.56
N LYS A 86 2.07 -18.61 21.05
CA LYS A 86 0.94 -17.64 21.13
C LYS A 86 1.30 -16.26 20.57
N ILE A 87 2.18 -16.23 19.56
CA ILE A 87 2.53 -14.99 18.87
C ILE A 87 1.57 -14.79 17.71
N VAL A 88 0.93 -13.61 17.69
CA VAL A 88 0.01 -13.18 16.65
C VAL A 88 0.51 -11.88 16.01
N GLY A 89 0.32 -11.76 14.69
CA GLY A 89 0.66 -10.57 13.93
C GLY A 89 -0.49 -9.58 13.89
N ASN A 90 -0.20 -8.32 14.11
CA ASN A 90 -1.14 -7.22 13.94
C ASN A 90 -0.62 -6.13 13.01
N CYS A 91 0.47 -6.40 12.29
CA CYS A 91 1.08 -5.46 11.36
C CYS A 91 0.91 -5.90 9.92
N GLU A 92 0.65 -4.94 9.05
CA GLU A 92 0.87 -5.01 7.61
C GLU A 92 2.01 -4.08 7.23
N TYR A 93 2.59 -4.27 6.07
CA TYR A 93 3.76 -3.52 5.64
C TYR A 93 3.56 -2.93 4.26
N GLY A 94 4.31 -1.87 3.99
CA GLY A 94 4.36 -1.25 2.70
C GLY A 94 5.65 -0.49 2.48
N LEU A 95 5.87 -0.11 1.25
CA LEU A 95 6.99 0.73 0.83
C LEU A 95 6.43 1.95 0.09
N LEU A 96 6.85 3.13 0.50
CA LEU A 96 6.73 4.33 -0.32
C LEU A 96 7.97 4.40 -1.19
N LEU A 97 7.81 4.35 -2.50
CA LEU A 97 8.87 4.34 -3.49
C LEU A 97 8.82 5.61 -4.33
N TYR A 98 9.95 6.23 -4.60
CA TYR A 98 10.03 7.40 -5.47
C TYR A 98 11.41 7.50 -6.14
N ARG A 99 11.49 8.32 -7.19
CA ARG A 99 12.72 8.53 -7.96
C ARG A 99 13.69 9.42 -7.18
N GLU A 100 14.16 10.52 -7.77
CA GLU A 100 15.16 11.41 -7.15
C GLU A 100 14.53 12.57 -6.38
N LYS A 101 13.40 13.09 -6.85
CA LYS A 101 12.75 14.24 -6.23
C LYS A 101 11.75 13.82 -5.18
N LEU A 102 11.65 14.62 -4.14
CA LEU A 102 10.69 14.41 -3.06
C LEU A 102 9.25 14.38 -3.60
N PRO A 103 8.47 13.37 -3.24
CA PRO A 103 7.07 13.29 -3.60
C PRO A 103 6.27 14.41 -2.91
N LYS A 104 5.07 14.65 -3.43
CA LYS A 104 4.09 15.51 -2.77
C LYS A 104 3.82 14.97 -1.36
N PHE A 105 3.66 15.87 -0.42
CA PHE A 105 3.52 15.51 0.97
C PHE A 105 2.67 16.55 1.73
N ASN A 106 1.38 16.29 1.81
CA ASN A 106 0.38 17.17 2.41
C ASN A 106 0.17 16.80 3.88
N ASN A 107 0.93 17.38 4.78
CA ASN A 107 0.86 17.12 6.22
C ASN A 107 0.74 18.39 7.07
N ASN A 108 0.45 19.52 6.45
CA ASN A 108 0.36 20.83 7.13
C ASN A 108 1.62 21.18 7.93
N GLY A 109 2.79 20.80 7.42
CA GLY A 109 4.09 21.03 8.06
C GLY A 109 4.35 20.19 9.31
N LYS A 110 3.50 19.22 9.62
CA LYS A 110 3.65 18.35 10.80
C LYS A 110 4.40 17.07 10.44
N MET A 111 5.19 16.56 11.35
CA MET A 111 5.78 15.22 11.23
C MET A 111 4.68 14.17 11.38
N ILE A 112 4.75 13.10 10.59
CA ILE A 112 3.90 11.91 10.73
C ILE A 112 4.78 10.69 10.96
N PHE A 113 4.25 9.73 11.71
CA PHE A 113 4.92 8.45 11.90
C PHE A 113 4.75 7.57 10.66
N ASN A 114 5.77 6.78 10.37
CA ASN A 114 5.69 5.74 9.36
C ASN A 114 4.93 4.49 9.84
N CYS A 115 4.59 4.42 11.11
CA CYS A 115 3.63 3.46 11.67
C CYS A 115 2.25 4.12 11.70
N ILE A 116 1.35 3.61 10.86
CA ILE A 116 0.02 4.18 10.62
C ILE A 116 -1.03 3.21 11.13
N ASP A 117 -2.03 3.73 11.84
CA ASP A 117 -3.11 2.90 12.35
C ASP A 117 -4.01 2.42 11.20
N TRP A 118 -4.26 1.11 11.21
CA TRP A 118 -5.18 0.42 10.33
C TRP A 118 -6.45 0.12 11.13
N GLU A 119 -7.40 1.01 11.03
CA GLU A 119 -8.73 0.82 11.60
C GLU A 119 -9.65 0.15 10.57
N ARG A 120 -10.56 -0.68 11.04
CA ARG A 120 -11.61 -1.23 10.18
C ARG A 120 -12.56 -0.11 9.77
N ASP A 121 -13.05 -0.18 8.54
CA ASP A 121 -14.15 0.68 8.12
C ASP A 121 -15.42 0.35 8.93
N ASP A 122 -16.28 1.35 9.09
CA ASP A 122 -17.62 1.14 9.62
C ASP A 122 -18.47 0.37 8.59
N PRO A 123 -19.06 -0.80 8.95
CA PRO A 123 -19.87 -1.56 8.01
C PRO A 123 -21.12 -0.83 7.52
N ASN A 124 -21.56 0.22 8.22
CA ASN A 124 -22.68 1.07 7.78
C ASN A 124 -22.25 2.10 6.72
N GLU A 125 -20.94 2.37 6.61
CA GLU A 125 -20.40 3.34 5.68
C GLU A 125 -19.79 2.65 4.46
N TYR A 126 -19.09 1.53 4.68
CA TYR A 126 -18.41 0.77 3.62
C TYR A 126 -18.64 -0.74 3.78
N ASP A 127 -19.22 -1.34 2.77
CA ASP A 127 -19.42 -2.78 2.74
C ASP A 127 -18.09 -3.53 2.67
N LYS A 128 -17.96 -4.56 3.49
CA LYS A 128 -16.84 -5.49 3.38
C LYS A 128 -17.15 -6.59 2.38
N ILE A 129 -16.81 -6.36 1.13
CA ILE A 129 -17.06 -7.30 0.01
C ILE A 129 -15.97 -8.36 -0.17
N HIS A 130 -14.80 -8.18 0.47
CA HIS A 130 -13.70 -9.13 0.38
C HIS A 130 -12.96 -9.29 1.72
N PRO A 131 -12.52 -10.53 2.11
CA PRO A 131 -11.82 -10.76 3.37
C PRO A 131 -10.54 -9.96 3.55
N THR A 132 -9.79 -9.73 2.47
CA THR A 132 -8.51 -9.02 2.47
C THR A 132 -8.63 -7.55 2.04
N GLN A 133 -9.84 -7.01 1.98
CA GLN A 133 -10.10 -5.61 1.64
C GLN A 133 -9.35 -4.67 2.58
N LYS A 134 -8.65 -3.72 1.98
CA LYS A 134 -8.02 -2.63 2.73
C LYS A 134 -9.07 -1.58 3.12
N PRO A 135 -8.97 -1.01 4.32
CA PRO A 135 -9.90 0.02 4.76
C PRO A 135 -9.87 1.25 3.86
N VAL A 136 -11.04 1.74 3.46
CA VAL A 136 -11.19 2.97 2.68
C VAL A 136 -10.61 4.15 3.44
N LYS A 137 -10.82 4.24 4.76
CA LYS A 137 -10.24 5.30 5.62
C LYS A 137 -8.72 5.37 5.55
N LEU A 138 -8.04 4.22 5.58
CA LEU A 138 -6.59 4.16 5.46
C LEU A 138 -6.13 4.65 4.09
N LEU A 139 -6.78 4.18 3.03
CA LEU A 139 -6.45 4.56 1.67
C LEU A 139 -6.70 6.05 1.42
N LYS A 140 -7.79 6.61 1.93
CA LYS A 140 -8.06 8.07 1.89
C LYS A 140 -6.94 8.85 2.55
N LYS A 141 -6.50 8.46 3.74
CA LYS A 141 -5.38 9.11 4.43
C LYS A 141 -4.10 9.12 3.59
N LEU A 142 -3.74 7.98 2.98
CA LEU A 142 -2.56 7.90 2.13
C LEU A 142 -2.71 8.75 0.85
N ILE A 143 -3.87 8.73 0.21
CA ILE A 143 -4.15 9.51 -0.99
C ILE A 143 -4.07 11.01 -0.68
N GLU A 144 -4.65 11.47 0.41
CA GLU A 144 -4.60 12.88 0.83
C GLU A 144 -3.18 13.37 1.08
N ILE A 145 -2.33 12.54 1.71
CA ILE A 145 -0.93 12.89 1.98
C ILE A 145 -0.15 13.08 0.69
N PHE A 146 -0.31 12.19 -0.28
CA PHE A 146 0.58 12.11 -1.45
C PHE A 146 -0.01 12.68 -2.74
N THR A 147 -1.23 13.21 -2.71
CA THR A 147 -1.89 13.81 -3.88
C THR A 147 -2.66 15.06 -3.52
N ASP A 148 -2.87 15.94 -4.51
CA ASP A 148 -3.83 17.01 -4.43
C ASP A 148 -5.14 16.63 -5.15
N GLU A 149 -6.19 17.38 -4.90
CA GLU A 149 -7.46 17.25 -5.61
C GLU A 149 -7.26 17.41 -7.12
N GLY A 150 -7.91 16.56 -7.90
CA GLY A 150 -7.77 16.51 -9.36
C GLY A 150 -6.54 15.74 -9.86
N GLU A 151 -5.67 15.26 -9.00
CA GLU A 151 -4.57 14.37 -9.42
C GLU A 151 -5.06 12.94 -9.63
N VAL A 152 -4.31 12.16 -10.41
CA VAL A 152 -4.68 10.79 -10.78
C VAL A 152 -4.07 9.79 -9.82
N VAL A 153 -4.89 8.91 -9.29
CA VAL A 153 -4.50 7.72 -8.52
C VAL A 153 -4.71 6.48 -9.39
N ILE A 154 -3.71 5.62 -9.47
CA ILE A 154 -3.78 4.37 -10.24
C ILE A 154 -3.54 3.20 -9.29
N ASP A 155 -4.42 2.22 -9.34
CA ASP A 155 -4.28 0.95 -8.62
C ASP A 155 -4.39 -0.22 -9.60
N PRO A 156 -3.24 -0.77 -10.05
CA PRO A 156 -3.23 -1.92 -10.97
C PRO A 156 -3.75 -3.22 -10.33
N CYS A 157 -3.84 -3.26 -8.99
CA CYS A 157 -4.29 -4.41 -8.22
C CYS A 157 -5.55 -4.08 -7.41
N ALA A 158 -6.51 -3.42 -8.06
CA ALA A 158 -7.66 -2.80 -7.41
C ALA A 158 -8.52 -3.73 -6.55
N GLY A 159 -8.52 -5.04 -6.82
CA GLY A 159 -9.23 -6.05 -6.02
C GLY A 159 -10.70 -5.68 -5.78
N SER A 160 -11.05 -5.38 -4.53
CA SER A 160 -12.40 -4.93 -4.15
C SER A 160 -12.75 -3.50 -4.59
N GLY A 161 -11.82 -2.76 -5.17
CA GLY A 161 -12.04 -1.38 -5.58
C GLY A 161 -11.95 -0.33 -4.46
N SER A 162 -11.48 -0.69 -3.27
CA SER A 162 -11.38 0.25 -2.14
C SER A 162 -10.57 1.50 -2.46
N THR A 163 -9.50 1.37 -3.26
CA THR A 163 -8.70 2.51 -3.72
C THR A 163 -9.50 3.43 -4.61
N LEU A 164 -10.34 2.89 -5.50
CA LEU A 164 -11.20 3.67 -6.38
C LEU A 164 -12.25 4.43 -5.58
N VAL A 165 -12.88 3.80 -4.59
CA VAL A 165 -13.82 4.47 -3.68
C VAL A 165 -13.13 5.62 -2.97
N ALA A 166 -11.98 5.35 -2.34
CA ALA A 166 -11.23 6.37 -1.61
C ALA A 166 -10.82 7.55 -2.50
N ALA A 167 -10.32 7.30 -3.70
CA ALA A 167 -9.92 8.34 -4.64
C ALA A 167 -11.12 9.15 -5.14
N THR A 168 -12.22 8.50 -5.49
CA THR A 168 -13.45 9.17 -5.95
C THR A 168 -14.02 10.11 -4.90
N GLU A 169 -14.10 9.67 -3.64
CA GLU A 169 -14.60 10.50 -2.54
C GLU A 169 -13.71 11.70 -2.23
N LEU A 170 -12.45 11.65 -2.64
CA LEU A 170 -11.49 12.73 -2.49
C LEU A 170 -11.30 13.58 -3.76
N ASN A 171 -12.08 13.36 -4.81
CA ASN A 171 -11.94 14.02 -6.11
C ASN A 171 -10.54 13.82 -6.76
N ARG A 172 -10.03 12.59 -6.72
CA ARG A 172 -8.78 12.15 -7.36
C ARG A 172 -9.07 11.10 -8.41
#